data_a6a4c99ad45c964ed5b8c73a16f36939
#
_entry.id   a6a4c99ad45c964ed5b8c73a16f36939
#
_cell.length_a   1.000
_cell.length_b   1.000
_cell.length_c   1.000
_cell.angle_alpha   90.00
_cell.angle_beta   90.00
_cell.angle_gamma   90.00
#
_symmetry.space_group_name_H-M   'P 1'
#
loop_
_entity.id
_entity.type
_entity.pdbx_description
1 polymer ?
#
loop_
_entity_poly.entity_id
_entity_poly.type
_entity_poly.pdbx_seq_one_letter_code
_entity_poly.pdbx_strand_id
1 'polypeptide(L)'
;MSDESIAARIERLVTEEQDLRRREQEDSPDAGALEGDRKRLQAVEVELDRCWDLLRQRRAREEFGLDPDDASARGADTVGHYEQ
;
A
#
# COMPACT_ATOMS: atom_id res chain seq x y z
N MET A 1 -3.99 -15.49 4.00
CA MET A 1 -3.63 -14.69 2.83
C MET A 1 -2.28 -15.16 2.31
N SER A 2 -2.19 -15.46 1.02
CA SER A 2 -0.95 -15.95 0.40
C SER A 2 -0.06 -14.80 -0.08
N ASP A 3 1.22 -15.09 -0.31
CA ASP A 3 2.13 -14.09 -0.90
C ASP A 3 1.65 -13.64 -2.27
N GLU A 4 1.07 -14.55 -3.06
CA GLU A 4 0.50 -14.21 -4.38
C GLU A 4 -0.68 -13.25 -4.25
N SER A 5 -1.55 -13.45 -3.27
CA SER A 5 -2.67 -12.54 -3.02
C SER A 5 -2.22 -11.15 -2.62
N ILE A 6 -1.17 -11.07 -1.80
CA ILE A 6 -0.59 -9.80 -1.37
C ILE A 6 0.07 -9.10 -2.56
N ALA A 7 0.84 -9.83 -3.37
CA ALA A 7 1.49 -9.29 -4.57
C ALA A 7 0.46 -8.76 -5.58
N ALA A 8 -0.63 -9.49 -5.80
CA ALA A 8 -1.70 -9.03 -6.68
C ALA A 8 -2.35 -7.75 -6.17
N ARG A 9 -2.54 -7.64 -4.87
CA ARG A 9 -3.07 -6.42 -4.26
C ARG A 9 -2.11 -5.24 -4.45
N ILE A 10 -0.81 -5.48 -4.26
CA ILE A 10 0.21 -4.46 -4.50
C ILE A 10 0.17 -3.98 -5.95
N GLU A 11 0.07 -4.89 -6.91
CA GLU A 11 -0.01 -4.52 -8.33
C GLU A 11 -1.22 -3.61 -8.61
N ARG A 12 -2.38 -3.95 -8.07
CA ARG A 12 -3.58 -3.11 -8.24
C ARG A 12 -3.39 -1.73 -7.62
N LEU A 13 -2.79 -1.67 -6.44
CA LEU A 13 -2.55 -0.40 -5.74
C LEU A 13 -1.51 0.45 -6.48
N VAL A 14 -0.46 -0.17 -7.01
CA VAL A 14 0.55 0.54 -7.81
C VAL A 14 -0.09 1.14 -9.07
N THR A 15 -0.94 0.38 -9.75
CA THR A 15 -1.65 0.87 -10.93
C THR A 15 -2.52 2.07 -10.57
N GLU A 16 -3.26 1.99 -9.48
CA GLU A 16 -4.10 3.09 -9.00
C GLU A 16 -3.24 4.31 -8.63
N GLU A 17 -2.12 4.10 -7.98
CA GLU A 17 -1.18 5.18 -7.65
C GLU A 17 -0.70 5.90 -8.90
N GLN A 18 -0.29 5.14 -9.92
CA GLN A 18 0.17 5.71 -11.19
C GLN A 18 -0.92 6.51 -11.89
N ASP A 19 -2.15 6.00 -11.88
CA ASP A 19 -3.29 6.68 -12.49
C ASP A 19 -3.59 8.00 -11.76
N LEU A 20 -3.55 8.00 -10.43
CA LEU A 20 -3.79 9.19 -9.63
C LEU A 20 -2.71 10.23 -9.82
N ARG A 21 -1.45 9.81 -9.90
CA ARG A 21 -0.33 10.73 -10.16
C ARG A 21 -0.41 11.33 -11.56
N ARG A 22 -0.84 10.54 -12.55
CA ARG A 22 -1.04 11.04 -13.91
C ARG A 22 -2.14 12.11 -13.94
N ARG A 23 -3.26 11.89 -13.26
CA ARG A 23 -4.33 12.88 -13.16
C ARG A 23 -3.86 14.16 -12.50
N GLU A 24 -2.99 14.06 -11.51
CA GLU A 24 -2.43 15.21 -10.81
C GLU A 24 -1.58 16.07 -11.76
N GLN A 25 -0.93 15.45 -12.75
CA GLN A 25 -0.12 16.14 -13.74
C GLN A 25 -0.94 16.73 -14.89
N GLU A 26 -2.16 16.24 -15.08
CA GLU A 26 -3.06 16.78 -16.09
C GLU A 26 -3.69 18.08 -15.60
N ASP A 27 -3.96 19.01 -16.53
CA ASP A 27 -4.68 20.24 -16.20
C ASP A 27 -6.11 19.90 -15.80
N SER A 28 -6.37 19.87 -14.51
CA SER A 28 -7.72 19.66 -14.00
C SER A 28 -8.32 21.00 -13.58
N PRO A 29 -9.42 21.41 -14.18
CA PRO A 29 -10.07 22.65 -13.78
C PRO A 29 -10.85 22.54 -12.47
N ASP A 30 -10.99 21.33 -11.91
CA ASP A 30 -11.80 21.09 -10.73
C ASP A 30 -10.91 20.84 -9.50
N ALA A 31 -10.80 21.85 -8.65
CA ALA A 31 -10.01 21.77 -7.42
C ALA A 31 -10.57 20.73 -6.44
N GLY A 32 -11.89 20.49 -6.45
CA GLY A 32 -12.50 19.47 -5.60
C GLY A 32 -12.10 18.06 -6.01
N ALA A 33 -12.07 17.79 -7.32
CA ALA A 33 -11.63 16.51 -7.85
C ALA A 33 -10.14 16.26 -7.53
N LEU A 34 -9.32 17.31 -7.67
CA LEU A 34 -7.89 17.23 -7.35
C LEU A 34 -7.68 16.90 -5.87
N GLU A 35 -8.42 17.52 -4.98
CA GLU A 35 -8.34 17.26 -3.55
C GLU A 35 -8.78 15.82 -3.22
N GLY A 36 -9.83 15.34 -3.85
CA GLY A 36 -10.29 13.96 -3.71
C GLY A 36 -9.22 12.97 -4.18
N ASP A 37 -8.58 13.24 -5.31
CA ASP A 37 -7.51 12.41 -5.85
C ASP A 37 -6.29 12.40 -4.92
N ARG A 38 -5.94 13.52 -4.31
CA ARG A 38 -4.85 13.60 -3.34
C ARG A 38 -5.12 12.75 -2.10
N LYS A 39 -6.33 12.81 -1.57
CA LYS A 39 -6.74 12.00 -0.43
C LYS A 39 -6.69 10.52 -0.77
N ARG A 40 -7.17 10.16 -1.96
CA ARG A 40 -7.13 8.77 -2.41
C ARG A 40 -5.69 8.29 -2.59
N LEU A 41 -4.83 9.12 -3.18
CA LEU A 41 -3.41 8.80 -3.36
C LEU A 41 -2.74 8.53 -2.02
N GLN A 42 -3.00 9.36 -1.02
CA GLN A 42 -2.47 9.16 0.32
C GLN A 42 -2.93 7.83 0.92
N ALA A 43 -4.21 7.49 0.77
CA ALA A 43 -4.75 6.23 1.25
C ALA A 43 -4.11 5.02 0.55
N VAL A 44 -3.90 5.13 -0.76
CA VAL A 44 -3.24 4.08 -1.55
C VAL A 44 -1.80 3.88 -1.08
N GLU A 45 -1.06 4.95 -0.84
CA GLU A 45 0.31 4.87 -0.36
C GLU A 45 0.40 4.18 1.00
N VAL A 46 -0.52 4.48 1.92
CA VAL A 46 -0.60 3.82 3.22
C VAL A 46 -0.88 2.33 3.05
N GLU A 47 -1.83 1.96 2.18
CA GLU A 47 -2.15 0.55 1.94
C GLU A 47 -0.98 -0.19 1.29
N LEU A 48 -0.24 0.44 0.40
CA LEU A 48 0.98 -0.14 -0.18
C LEU A 48 2.02 -0.44 0.90
N ASP A 49 2.26 0.50 1.80
CA ASP A 49 3.20 0.30 2.90
C ASP A 49 2.78 -0.86 3.79
N ARG A 50 1.49 -1.00 4.07
CA ARG A 50 0.96 -2.10 4.86
C ARG A 50 1.14 -3.44 4.15
N CYS A 51 0.93 -3.49 2.84
CA CYS A 51 1.13 -4.71 2.05
C CYS A 51 2.59 -5.14 2.03
N TRP A 52 3.52 -4.19 1.83
CA TRP A 52 4.95 -4.48 1.87
C TRP A 52 5.41 -4.93 3.24
N ASP A 53 4.89 -4.30 4.30
CA ASP A 53 5.20 -4.71 5.67
C ASP A 53 4.73 -6.14 5.94
N LEU A 54 3.53 -6.48 5.50
CA LEU A 54 2.99 -7.83 5.66
C LEU A 54 3.85 -8.87 4.94
N LEU A 55 4.29 -8.58 3.70
CA LEU A 55 5.20 -9.47 2.97
C LEU A 55 6.51 -9.67 3.72
N ARG A 56 7.08 -8.62 4.27
CA ARG A 56 8.31 -8.72 5.06
C ARG A 56 8.12 -9.59 6.29
N GLN A 57 6.99 -9.44 6.99
CA GLN A 57 6.67 -10.28 8.14
C GLN A 57 6.55 -11.75 7.75
N ARG A 58 5.86 -12.03 6.64
CA ARG A 58 5.67 -13.40 6.16
C ARG A 58 7.01 -14.04 5.82
N ARG A 59 7.89 -13.32 5.14
CA ARG A 59 9.23 -13.82 4.79
C ARG A 59 10.08 -14.07 6.02
N ALA A 60 10.03 -13.16 7.00
CA ALA A 60 10.76 -13.34 8.25
C ALA A 60 10.30 -14.59 8.98
N ARG A 61 8.99 -14.84 9.02
CA ARG A 61 8.45 -16.06 9.64
C ARG A 61 8.92 -17.32 8.93
N GLU A 62 8.91 -17.33 7.60
CA GLU A 62 9.40 -18.45 6.81
C GLU A 62 10.87 -18.75 7.10
N GLU A 63 11.70 -17.72 7.20
CA GLU A 63 13.13 -17.85 7.50
C GLU A 63 13.38 -18.48 8.86
N PHE A 64 12.50 -18.21 9.84
CA PHE A 64 12.62 -18.76 11.18
C PHE A 64 11.79 -20.04 11.39
N GLY A 65 11.24 -20.62 10.32
CA GLY A 65 10.44 -21.84 10.41
C GLY A 65 9.07 -21.63 11.05
N LEU A 66 8.59 -20.39 11.12
CA LEU A 66 7.28 -20.06 11.67
C LEU A 66 6.24 -20.01 10.57
N ASP A 67 4.96 -20.08 10.95
CA ASP A 67 3.87 -20.03 9.98
C ASP A 67 3.70 -18.60 9.45
N PRO A 68 3.90 -18.36 8.13
CA PRO A 68 3.69 -17.02 7.57
C PRO A 68 2.24 -16.53 7.69
N ASP A 69 1.26 -17.43 7.78
CA ASP A 69 -0.14 -17.03 7.91
C ASP A 69 -0.47 -16.40 9.26
N ASP A 70 0.42 -16.52 10.24
CA ASP A 70 0.28 -15.82 11.52
C ASP A 70 0.72 -14.35 11.44
N ALA A 71 1.31 -13.92 10.33
CA ALA A 71 1.62 -12.51 10.14
C ALA A 71 0.32 -11.70 9.93
N SER A 72 0.30 -10.50 10.44
CA SER A 72 -0.86 -9.62 10.28
C SER A 72 -0.44 -8.21 9.89
N ALA A 73 -1.32 -7.52 9.16
CA ALA A 73 -1.08 -6.13 8.78
C ALA A 73 -1.08 -5.24 10.02
N ARG A 74 -0.07 -4.38 10.12
CA ARG A 74 0.02 -3.39 11.21
C ARG A 74 -0.92 -2.24 10.93
N GLY A 75 -1.25 -1.49 11.98
CA GLY A 75 -2.04 -0.28 11.80
C GLY A 75 -1.28 0.77 10.99
N ALA A 76 -2.03 1.66 10.33
CA ALA A 76 -1.47 2.69 9.47
C ALA A 76 -0.45 3.57 10.22
N ASP A 77 -0.72 3.91 11.46
CA ASP A 77 0.17 4.72 12.29
C ASP A 77 1.52 4.04 12.51
N THR A 78 1.50 2.72 12.77
CA THR A 78 2.72 1.95 12.98
C THR A 78 3.57 1.92 11.71
N VAL A 79 2.93 1.68 10.57
CA VAL A 79 3.62 1.63 9.27
C VAL A 79 4.15 3.01 8.90
N GLY A 80 3.37 4.07 9.16
CA GLY A 80 3.80 5.45 8.89
C GLY A 80 5.04 5.84 9.67
N HIS A 81 5.20 5.36 10.89
CA HIS A 81 6.40 5.60 11.71
C HIS A 81 7.61 4.82 11.22
N TYR A 82 7.40 3.75 10.51
CA TYR A 82 8.46 2.86 10.05
C TYR A 82 9.40 3.51 9.03
N GLU A 83 8.92 4.50 8.32
CA GLU A 83 9.66 5.17 7.25
C GLU A 83 10.50 6.36 7.74
N GLN A 84 10.44 6.67 9.00
CA GLN A 84 11.17 7.80 9.56
C GLN A 84 12.57 7.41 10.02
#